data_58a6ca8cb0201c231fe73cb98f52d947
#
_entry.id   58a6ca8cb0201c231fe73cb98f52d947
#
_cell.length_a   1.000
_cell.length_b   1.000
_cell.length_c   1.000
_cell.angle_alpha   90.00
_cell.angle_beta   90.00
_cell.angle_gamma   90.00
#
_symmetry.space_group_name_H-M   'P 1'
#
loop_
_entity.id
_entity.type
_entity.pdbx_description
1 polymer ?
#
loop_
_entity_poly.entity_id
_entity_poly.type
_entity_poly.pdbx_seq_one_letter_code
_entity_poly.pdbx_strand_id
1 'polypeptide(L)'
;MCWSATADLVAGGAIAAVGVGCVSRAARTRPRALLLAALPLLLGAHQIIEAVIWNEGGGTGPAVLAWAVIALPLLPLWVPAGVWCAVAPGARRRLLVPLAAGVVTAGVLVHVLATSTVTAEVRGHTMGYSIGLPGSGWLLVGYLLATIGSLLLSGERGLVLLGVLAAVAAAVCAALWRWEFMSTWCAGAALCSVVLYRWLRPPARP
;
A
#
# COMPACT_ATOMS: atom_id res chain seq x y z
N MET A 1 2.06 11.18 -8.56
CA MET A 1 3.23 10.65 -9.29
C MET A 1 2.67 9.65 -10.22
N CYS A 2 2.28 9.12 -10.90
CA CYS A 2 1.64 8.36 -11.95
C CYS A 2 1.44 9.25 -13.19
N TRP A 3 2.45 10.08 -13.50
CA TRP A 3 2.36 11.08 -14.55
C TRP A 3 3.22 10.74 -15.77
N SER A 4 4.13 9.78 -15.64
CA SER A 4 4.94 9.23 -16.73
C SER A 4 5.75 8.03 -16.26
N ALA A 5 6.18 7.17 -17.20
CA ALA A 5 7.08 6.04 -16.93
C ALA A 5 8.35 6.47 -16.17
N THR A 6 8.95 7.59 -16.55
CA THR A 6 10.16 8.10 -15.88
C THR A 6 9.88 8.54 -14.44
N ALA A 7 8.76 9.22 -14.20
CA ALA A 7 8.39 9.65 -12.85
C ALA A 7 8.16 8.46 -11.93
N ASP A 8 7.46 7.44 -12.40
CA ASP A 8 7.18 6.23 -11.63
C ASP A 8 8.43 5.38 -11.40
N LEU A 9 9.32 5.29 -12.38
CA LEU A 9 10.60 4.60 -12.21
C LEU A 9 11.48 5.27 -11.16
N VAL A 10 11.63 6.61 -11.23
CA VAL A 10 12.43 7.38 -10.27
C VAL A 10 11.82 7.29 -8.86
N ALA A 11 10.51 7.46 -8.75
CA ALA A 11 9.80 7.34 -7.47
C ALA A 11 9.94 5.92 -6.90
N GLY A 12 9.71 4.90 -7.72
CA GLY A 12 9.83 3.50 -7.35
C GLY A 12 11.24 3.16 -6.84
N GLY A 13 12.27 3.62 -7.54
CA GLY A 13 13.66 3.46 -7.14
C GLY A 13 13.98 4.14 -5.79
N ALA A 14 13.52 5.38 -5.61
CA ALA A 14 13.72 6.13 -4.37
C ALA A 14 13.02 5.45 -3.18
N ILE A 15 11.76 4.99 -3.37
CA ILE A 15 10.98 4.29 -2.35
C ILE A 15 11.63 2.95 -2.00
N ALA A 16 12.08 2.20 -3.00
CA ALA A 16 12.77 0.93 -2.80
C ALA A 16 14.07 1.13 -2.00
N ALA A 17 14.83 2.18 -2.26
CA ALA A 17 16.03 2.52 -1.49
C ALA A 17 15.71 2.82 -0.02
N VAL A 18 14.62 3.57 0.26
CA VAL A 18 14.10 3.75 1.62
C VAL A 18 13.70 2.41 2.23
N GLY A 19 13.08 1.53 1.45
CA GLY A 19 12.67 0.19 1.86
C GLY A 19 13.85 -0.69 2.29
N VAL A 20 14.94 -0.69 1.52
CA VAL A 20 16.20 -1.38 1.92
C VAL A 20 16.69 -0.84 3.26
N GLY A 21 16.67 0.48 3.45
CA GLY A 21 17.01 1.11 4.73
C GLY A 21 16.09 0.69 5.88
N CYS A 22 14.77 0.60 5.62
CA CYS A 22 13.78 0.13 6.60
C CYS A 22 14.05 -1.31 7.03
N VAL A 23 14.20 -2.23 6.07
CA VAL A 23 14.45 -3.65 6.33
C VAL A 23 15.77 -3.84 7.08
N SER A 24 16.87 -3.22 6.60
CA SER A 24 18.17 -3.29 7.24
C SER A 24 18.13 -2.78 8.68
N ARG A 25 17.38 -1.72 8.93
CA ARG A 25 17.20 -1.18 10.28
C ARG A 25 16.34 -2.09 11.14
N ALA A 26 15.19 -2.55 10.62
CA ALA A 26 14.29 -3.43 11.36
C ALA A 26 14.97 -4.74 11.77
N ALA A 27 15.78 -5.32 10.90
CA ALA A 27 16.55 -6.53 11.18
C ALA A 27 17.47 -6.36 12.42
N ARG A 28 18.00 -5.17 12.63
CA ARG A 28 18.94 -4.87 13.74
C ARG A 28 18.24 -4.39 15.02
N THR A 29 17.12 -3.69 14.90
CA THR A 29 16.52 -2.98 16.04
C THR A 29 15.14 -3.47 16.42
N ARG A 30 14.34 -3.94 15.46
CA ARG A 30 12.93 -4.38 15.65
C ARG A 30 12.57 -5.54 14.70
N PRO A 31 13.14 -6.76 14.89
CA PRO A 31 12.94 -7.87 13.94
C PRO A 31 11.47 -8.27 13.76
N ARG A 32 10.62 -8.06 14.76
CA ARG A 32 9.17 -8.29 14.65
C ARG A 32 8.48 -7.33 13.66
N ALA A 33 9.11 -6.21 13.33
CA ALA A 33 8.58 -5.24 12.38
C ALA A 33 9.06 -5.48 10.94
N LEU A 34 9.81 -6.56 10.65
CA LEU A 34 10.37 -6.82 9.32
C LEU A 34 9.32 -6.85 8.22
N LEU A 35 8.17 -7.50 8.46
CA LEU A 35 7.08 -7.56 7.49
C LEU A 35 6.56 -6.16 7.16
N LEU A 36 6.36 -5.31 8.17
CA LEU A 36 5.93 -3.93 7.97
C LEU A 36 7.05 -3.07 7.35
N ALA A 37 8.31 -3.30 7.76
CA ALA A 37 9.47 -2.59 7.22
C ALA A 37 9.71 -2.88 5.73
N ALA A 38 9.24 -4.02 5.21
CA ALA A 38 9.30 -4.35 3.79
C ALA A 38 8.21 -3.68 2.94
N LEU A 39 7.22 -3.01 3.56
CA LEU A 39 6.16 -2.31 2.83
C LEU A 39 6.69 -1.30 1.80
N PRO A 40 7.71 -0.46 2.08
CA PRO A 40 8.24 0.43 1.06
C PRO A 40 8.91 -0.30 -0.12
N LEU A 41 9.47 -1.50 0.07
CA LEU A 41 9.98 -2.31 -1.05
C LEU A 41 8.83 -2.74 -1.97
N LEU A 42 7.72 -3.19 -1.37
CA LEU A 42 6.53 -3.58 -2.12
C LEU A 42 5.94 -2.39 -2.90
N LEU A 43 5.85 -1.21 -2.27
CA LEU A 43 5.36 0.01 -2.92
C LEU A 43 6.33 0.51 -4.00
N GLY A 44 7.64 0.39 -3.80
CA GLY A 44 8.64 0.70 -4.81
C GLY A 44 8.54 -0.22 -6.03
N ALA A 45 8.40 -1.54 -5.80
CA ALA A 45 8.17 -2.51 -6.86
C ALA A 45 6.87 -2.21 -7.64
N HIS A 46 5.80 -1.85 -6.93
CA HIS A 46 4.53 -1.46 -7.53
C HIS A 46 4.68 -0.26 -8.47
N GLN A 47 5.43 0.77 -8.09
CA GLN A 47 5.69 1.94 -8.95
C GLN A 47 6.57 1.58 -10.16
N ILE A 48 7.56 0.70 -9.99
CA ILE A 48 8.40 0.23 -11.11
C ILE A 48 7.55 -0.57 -12.11
N ILE A 49 6.63 -1.41 -11.63
CA ILE A 49 5.68 -2.14 -12.49
C ILE A 49 4.79 -1.16 -13.26
N GLU A 50 4.31 -0.10 -12.61
CA GLU A 50 3.50 0.93 -13.27
C GLU A 50 4.28 1.65 -14.38
N ALA A 51 5.59 1.91 -14.18
CA ALA A 51 6.46 2.43 -15.24
C ALA A 51 6.57 1.50 -16.45
N VAL A 52 6.54 0.18 -16.24
CA VAL A 52 6.48 -0.80 -17.34
C VAL A 52 5.16 -0.69 -18.10
N ILE A 53 4.03 -0.60 -17.37
CA ILE A 53 2.69 -0.45 -17.98
C ILE A 53 2.61 0.83 -18.82
N TRP A 54 3.22 1.94 -18.38
CA TRP A 54 3.34 3.16 -19.14
C TRP A 54 4.08 2.96 -20.47
N ASN A 55 5.21 2.24 -20.44
CA ASN A 55 6.00 1.97 -21.64
C ASN A 55 5.29 1.03 -22.63
N GLU A 56 4.41 0.16 -22.12
CA GLU A 56 3.57 -0.73 -22.93
C GLU A 56 2.31 -0.01 -23.49
N GLY A 57 2.05 1.22 -23.07
CA GLY A 57 0.86 2.00 -23.49
C GLY A 57 -0.44 1.55 -22.82
N GLY A 58 -0.36 0.88 -21.68
CA GLY A 58 -1.51 0.31 -20.97
C GLY A 58 -1.92 -1.07 -21.50
N GLY A 59 -3.22 -1.34 -21.55
CA GLY A 59 -3.78 -2.60 -22.06
C GLY A 59 -3.98 -3.66 -20.99
N THR A 60 -3.82 -4.93 -21.37
CA THR A 60 -3.92 -6.09 -20.49
C THR A 60 -2.63 -6.89 -20.58
N GLY A 61 -2.09 -7.33 -19.47
CA GLY A 61 -0.84 -8.10 -19.54
C GLY A 61 -0.33 -8.48 -18.15
N PRO A 62 0.80 -9.20 -18.10
CA PRO A 62 1.35 -9.66 -16.82
C PRO A 62 1.77 -8.49 -15.89
N ALA A 63 2.22 -7.36 -16.45
CA ALA A 63 2.55 -6.17 -15.65
C ALA A 63 1.29 -5.58 -15.00
N VAL A 64 0.18 -5.47 -15.74
CA VAL A 64 -1.11 -4.99 -15.23
C VAL A 64 -1.66 -5.93 -14.16
N LEU A 65 -1.55 -7.25 -14.36
CA LEU A 65 -1.95 -8.23 -13.36
C LEU A 65 -1.08 -8.14 -12.10
N ALA A 66 0.23 -8.03 -12.23
CA ALA A 66 1.15 -7.88 -11.09
C ALA A 66 0.87 -6.61 -10.30
N TRP A 67 0.62 -5.49 -10.99
CA TRP A 67 0.18 -4.24 -10.37
C TRP A 67 -1.11 -4.46 -9.55
N ALA A 68 -2.12 -5.08 -10.18
CA ALA A 68 -3.42 -5.32 -9.55
C ALA A 68 -3.32 -6.26 -8.34
N VAL A 69 -2.49 -7.30 -8.40
CA VAL A 69 -2.27 -8.22 -7.27
C VAL A 69 -1.65 -7.48 -6.08
N ILE A 70 -0.69 -6.59 -6.32
CA ILE A 70 -0.09 -5.80 -5.24
C ILE A 70 -1.10 -4.81 -4.67
N ALA A 71 -1.74 -3.99 -5.52
CA ALA A 71 -2.62 -2.92 -5.09
C ALA A 71 -3.90 -3.41 -4.42
N LEU A 72 -4.46 -4.53 -4.86
CA LEU A 72 -5.79 -4.97 -4.46
C LEU A 72 -5.76 -6.04 -3.35
N PRO A 73 -5.43 -7.31 -3.58
CA PRO A 73 -5.50 -8.30 -2.51
C PRO A 73 -4.30 -8.28 -1.56
N LEU A 74 -3.12 -7.91 -2.02
CA LEU A 74 -1.90 -8.04 -1.20
C LEU A 74 -1.83 -6.97 -0.11
N LEU A 75 -2.06 -5.71 -0.39
CA LEU A 75 -1.96 -4.63 0.60
C LEU A 75 -2.93 -4.78 1.79
N PRO A 76 -4.23 -5.10 1.62
CA PRO A 76 -5.12 -5.30 2.75
C PRO A 76 -4.80 -6.53 3.61
N LEU A 77 -3.95 -7.44 3.14
CA LEU A 77 -3.37 -8.51 3.95
C LEU A 77 -2.05 -8.10 4.59
N TRP A 78 -1.16 -7.50 3.79
CA TRP A 78 0.20 -7.18 4.20
C TRP A 78 0.27 -6.17 5.33
N VAL A 79 -0.49 -5.08 5.21
CA VAL A 79 -0.44 -3.98 6.17
C VAL A 79 -0.92 -4.43 7.56
N PRO A 80 -2.13 -4.99 7.75
CA PRO A 80 -2.57 -5.42 9.08
C PRO A 80 -1.72 -6.57 9.63
N ALA A 81 -1.24 -7.50 8.81
CA ALA A 81 -0.33 -8.55 9.25
C ALA A 81 1.02 -7.97 9.71
N GLY A 82 1.57 -7.02 8.98
CA GLY A 82 2.80 -6.32 9.35
C GLY A 82 2.68 -5.54 10.65
N VAL A 83 1.56 -4.83 10.84
CA VAL A 83 1.25 -4.14 12.10
C VAL A 83 1.08 -5.14 13.25
N TRP A 84 0.33 -6.22 13.04
CA TRP A 84 0.14 -7.29 14.03
C TRP A 84 1.47 -7.87 14.53
N CYS A 85 2.40 -8.14 13.63
CA CYS A 85 3.71 -8.65 13.99
C CYS A 85 4.53 -7.61 14.78
N ALA A 86 4.41 -6.33 14.40
CA ALA A 86 5.24 -5.25 14.94
C ALA A 86 4.85 -4.79 16.35
N VAL A 87 3.56 -4.88 16.71
CA VAL A 87 3.06 -4.39 18.00
C VAL A 87 3.20 -5.40 19.14
N ALA A 88 3.15 -4.88 20.38
CA ALA A 88 3.14 -5.69 21.58
C ALA A 88 1.89 -6.61 21.66
N PRO A 89 1.99 -7.79 22.30
CA PRO A 89 0.87 -8.75 22.38
C PRO A 89 -0.44 -8.16 22.91
N GLY A 90 -0.38 -7.25 23.89
CA GLY A 90 -1.57 -6.60 24.49
C GLY A 90 -2.35 -5.72 23.51
N ALA A 91 -1.69 -5.16 22.48
CA ALA A 91 -2.34 -4.33 21.46
C ALA A 91 -3.03 -5.15 20.36
N ARG A 92 -2.69 -6.43 20.21
CA ARG A 92 -3.14 -7.28 19.08
C ARG A 92 -4.66 -7.48 19.03
N ARG A 93 -5.35 -7.50 20.20
CA ARG A 93 -6.81 -7.66 20.21
C ARG A 93 -7.54 -6.60 19.39
N ARG A 94 -7.00 -5.35 19.37
CA ARG A 94 -7.58 -4.24 18.60
C ARG A 94 -7.41 -4.43 17.08
N LEU A 95 -6.45 -5.25 16.66
CA LEU A 95 -6.11 -5.49 15.28
C LEU A 95 -6.87 -6.68 14.66
N LEU A 96 -7.63 -7.44 15.46
CA LEU A 96 -8.43 -8.57 14.95
C LEU A 96 -9.43 -8.13 13.89
N VAL A 97 -10.11 -6.99 14.12
CA VAL A 97 -11.12 -6.46 13.18
C VAL A 97 -10.48 -6.04 11.86
N PRO A 98 -9.44 -5.16 11.82
CA PRO A 98 -8.77 -4.83 10.57
C PRO A 98 -8.11 -6.03 9.89
N LEU A 99 -7.58 -7.01 10.63
CA LEU A 99 -7.01 -8.21 10.05
C LEU A 99 -8.10 -9.07 9.38
N ALA A 100 -9.23 -9.30 10.05
CA ALA A 100 -10.37 -10.02 9.48
C ALA A 100 -10.93 -9.29 8.25
N ALA A 101 -11.09 -7.96 8.31
CA ALA A 101 -11.49 -7.15 7.16
C ALA A 101 -10.52 -7.31 5.99
N GLY A 102 -9.21 -7.34 6.27
CA GLY A 102 -8.18 -7.55 5.25
C GLY A 102 -8.30 -8.92 4.58
N VAL A 103 -8.48 -9.99 5.36
CA VAL A 103 -8.64 -11.35 4.83
C VAL A 103 -9.88 -11.46 3.95
N VAL A 104 -11.03 -10.95 4.41
CA VAL A 104 -12.29 -10.97 3.64
C VAL A 104 -12.16 -10.16 2.36
N THR A 105 -11.67 -8.92 2.46
CA THR A 105 -11.47 -8.04 1.31
C THR A 105 -10.52 -8.66 0.29
N ALA A 106 -9.39 -9.18 0.74
CA ALA A 106 -8.42 -9.83 -0.14
C ALA A 106 -9.00 -11.07 -0.82
N GLY A 107 -9.76 -11.90 -0.10
CA GLY A 107 -10.42 -13.09 -0.66
C GLY A 107 -11.38 -12.72 -1.80
N VAL A 108 -12.21 -11.71 -1.60
CA VAL A 108 -13.10 -11.20 -2.66
C VAL A 108 -12.30 -10.65 -3.84
N LEU A 109 -11.25 -9.87 -3.59
CA LEU A 109 -10.43 -9.28 -4.64
C LEU A 109 -9.63 -10.32 -5.43
N VAL A 110 -9.14 -11.39 -4.78
CA VAL A 110 -8.53 -12.54 -5.47
C VAL A 110 -9.54 -13.21 -6.40
N HIS A 111 -10.77 -13.44 -5.91
CA HIS A 111 -11.83 -14.02 -6.72
C HIS A 111 -12.15 -13.14 -7.95
N VAL A 112 -12.26 -11.84 -7.77
CA VAL A 112 -12.49 -10.88 -8.87
C VAL A 112 -11.34 -10.93 -9.88
N LEU A 113 -10.07 -10.92 -9.41
CA LEU A 113 -8.92 -11.00 -10.33
C LEU A 113 -8.85 -12.32 -11.08
N ALA A 114 -9.35 -13.41 -10.49
CA ALA A 114 -9.40 -14.72 -11.14
C ALA A 114 -10.53 -14.84 -12.18
N THR A 115 -11.58 -14.03 -12.07
CA THR A 115 -12.79 -14.13 -12.90
C THR A 115 -13.01 -12.94 -13.85
N SER A 116 -12.22 -11.86 -13.70
CA SER A 116 -12.37 -10.62 -14.47
C SER A 116 -11.03 -10.17 -15.04
N THR A 117 -11.06 -9.56 -16.21
CA THR A 117 -9.87 -8.98 -16.82
C THR A 117 -9.63 -7.58 -16.25
N VAL A 118 -8.39 -7.31 -15.85
CA VAL A 118 -7.95 -5.96 -15.48
C VAL A 118 -7.39 -5.27 -16.71
N THR A 119 -7.83 -4.04 -16.95
CA THR A 119 -7.31 -3.21 -18.06
C THR A 119 -6.72 -1.92 -17.51
N ALA A 120 -5.58 -1.50 -18.06
CA ALA A 120 -4.95 -0.22 -17.79
C ALA A 120 -5.11 0.69 -19.01
N GLU A 121 -5.48 1.94 -18.79
CA GLU A 121 -5.69 2.95 -19.84
C GLU A 121 -4.91 4.22 -19.51
N VAL A 122 -4.14 4.70 -20.47
CA VAL A 122 -3.48 6.00 -20.36
C VAL A 122 -4.53 7.10 -20.52
N ARG A 123 -4.71 7.92 -19.48
CA ARG A 123 -5.66 9.04 -19.45
C ARG A 123 -4.92 10.36 -19.24
N GLY A 124 -4.45 10.95 -20.33
CA GLY A 124 -3.63 12.16 -20.28
C GLY A 124 -2.32 11.92 -19.52
N HIS A 125 -2.19 12.47 -18.32
CA HIS A 125 -1.01 12.31 -17.47
C HIS A 125 -1.23 11.33 -16.31
N THR A 126 -2.26 10.47 -16.36
CA THR A 126 -2.57 9.49 -15.31
C THR A 126 -2.87 8.13 -15.92
N MET A 127 -2.72 7.08 -15.12
CA MET A 127 -3.08 5.72 -15.49
C MET A 127 -4.40 5.35 -14.80
N GLY A 128 -5.42 5.05 -15.60
CA GLY A 128 -6.70 4.55 -15.12
C GLY A 128 -6.74 3.02 -15.16
N TYR A 129 -7.23 2.38 -14.11
CA TYR A 129 -7.41 0.93 -14.04
C TYR A 129 -8.90 0.61 -13.97
N SER A 130 -9.36 -0.25 -14.89
CA SER A 130 -10.74 -0.71 -14.94
C SER A 130 -10.81 -2.17 -14.52
N ILE A 131 -11.61 -2.43 -13.49
CA ILE A 131 -11.85 -3.76 -12.91
C ILE A 131 -13.32 -3.83 -12.57
N GLY A 132 -14.02 -4.89 -12.98
CA GLY A 132 -15.42 -5.11 -12.65
C GLY A 132 -15.63 -5.45 -11.17
N LEU A 133 -15.54 -4.45 -10.27
CA LEU A 133 -15.68 -4.65 -8.84
C LEU A 133 -17.16 -4.68 -8.41
N PRO A 134 -17.71 -5.81 -7.97
CA PRO A 134 -19.04 -5.86 -7.39
C PRO A 134 -19.04 -5.19 -6.01
N GLY A 135 -20.02 -4.35 -5.71
CA GLY A 135 -20.15 -3.74 -4.39
C GLY A 135 -18.96 -2.87 -3.97
N SER A 136 -18.41 -2.08 -4.88
CA SER A 136 -17.15 -1.31 -4.71
C SER A 136 -17.08 -0.48 -3.42
N GLY A 137 -18.20 0.03 -2.90
CA GLY A 137 -18.22 0.81 -1.65
C GLY A 137 -17.82 -0.01 -0.43
N TRP A 138 -18.36 -1.23 -0.28
CA TRP A 138 -18.04 -2.09 0.85
C TRP A 138 -16.61 -2.63 0.80
N LEU A 139 -16.14 -2.95 -0.40
CA LEU A 139 -14.75 -3.36 -0.61
C LEU A 139 -13.78 -2.23 -0.25
N LEU A 140 -14.11 -1.00 -0.62
CA LEU A 140 -13.32 0.17 -0.23
C LEU A 140 -13.29 0.36 1.28
N VAL A 141 -14.44 0.26 1.96
CA VAL A 141 -14.50 0.35 3.44
C VAL A 141 -13.66 -0.75 4.08
N GLY A 142 -13.80 -2.00 3.64
CA GLY A 142 -13.00 -3.12 4.14
C GLY A 142 -11.50 -2.92 3.92
N TYR A 143 -11.13 -2.42 2.75
CA TYR A 143 -9.76 -2.11 2.38
C TYR A 143 -9.15 -1.00 3.26
N LEU A 144 -9.85 0.12 3.44
CA LEU A 144 -9.40 1.22 4.28
C LEU A 144 -9.33 0.82 5.75
N LEU A 145 -10.30 0.04 6.22
CA LEU A 145 -10.27 -0.51 7.58
C LEU A 145 -9.07 -1.44 7.79
N ALA A 146 -8.75 -2.29 6.82
CA ALA A 146 -7.59 -3.18 6.89
C ALA A 146 -6.28 -2.38 6.89
N THR A 147 -6.11 -1.45 5.96
CA THR A 147 -4.85 -0.72 5.77
C THR A 147 -4.69 0.43 6.78
N ILE A 148 -5.53 1.43 6.70
CA ILE A 148 -5.46 2.61 7.57
C ILE A 148 -5.90 2.27 9.00
N GLY A 149 -6.99 1.51 9.16
CA GLY A 149 -7.53 1.13 10.46
C GLY A 149 -6.51 0.37 11.32
N SER A 150 -5.74 -0.55 10.72
CA SER A 150 -4.69 -1.28 11.43
C SER A 150 -3.59 -0.36 11.98
N LEU A 151 -3.18 0.65 11.21
CA LEU A 151 -2.18 1.64 11.62
C LEU A 151 -2.70 2.51 12.77
N LEU A 152 -3.93 3.00 12.66
CA LEU A 152 -4.57 3.85 13.68
C LEU A 152 -4.81 3.10 14.99
N LEU A 153 -5.15 1.81 14.92
CA LEU A 153 -5.43 0.97 16.09
C LEU A 153 -4.17 0.31 16.68
N SER A 154 -2.99 0.54 16.09
CA SER A 154 -1.72 -0.04 16.53
C SER A 154 -1.32 0.33 17.96
N GLY A 155 -1.72 1.51 18.44
CA GLY A 155 -1.28 2.09 19.72
C GLY A 155 0.15 2.65 19.69
N GLU A 156 0.88 2.54 18.59
CA GLU A 156 2.24 3.06 18.40
C GLU A 156 2.18 4.44 17.72
N ARG A 157 2.63 5.51 18.39
CA ARG A 157 2.52 6.90 17.90
C ARG A 157 3.02 7.08 16.45
N GLY A 158 4.13 6.44 16.09
CA GLY A 158 4.68 6.53 14.73
C GLY A 158 3.81 5.84 13.68
N LEU A 159 3.17 4.71 14.03
CA LEU A 159 2.25 4.01 13.14
C LEU A 159 0.90 4.74 13.03
N VAL A 160 0.42 5.32 14.14
CA VAL A 160 -0.78 6.18 14.13
C VAL A 160 -0.55 7.40 13.23
N LEU A 161 0.61 8.06 13.34
CA LEU A 161 0.97 9.16 12.44
C LEU A 161 0.98 8.71 10.98
N LEU A 162 1.58 7.55 10.69
CA LEU A 162 1.57 6.96 9.36
C LEU A 162 0.14 6.73 8.84
N GLY A 163 -0.74 6.19 9.71
CA GLY A 163 -2.16 5.97 9.39
C GLY A 163 -2.91 7.27 9.10
N VAL A 164 -2.68 8.32 9.89
CA VAL A 164 -3.28 9.65 9.66
C VAL A 164 -2.81 10.23 8.33
N LEU A 165 -1.50 10.20 8.05
CA LEU A 165 -0.97 10.71 6.78
C LEU A 165 -1.50 9.91 5.57
N ALA A 166 -1.60 8.59 5.69
CA ALA A 166 -2.18 7.75 4.65
C ALA A 166 -3.67 8.06 4.43
N ALA A 167 -4.44 8.32 5.52
CA ALA A 167 -5.84 8.71 5.44
C ALA A 167 -6.02 10.07 4.75
N VAL A 168 -5.19 11.06 5.12
CA VAL A 168 -5.20 12.38 4.50
C VAL A 168 -4.83 12.27 3.02
N ALA A 169 -3.78 11.51 2.68
CA ALA A 169 -3.41 11.27 1.28
C ALA A 169 -4.56 10.60 0.51
N ALA A 170 -5.23 9.60 1.09
CA ALA A 170 -6.39 8.96 0.48
C ALA A 170 -7.55 9.95 0.23
N ALA A 171 -7.86 10.79 1.22
CA ALA A 171 -8.92 11.80 1.09
C ALA A 171 -8.59 12.83 -0.01
N VAL A 172 -7.35 13.31 -0.06
CA VAL A 172 -6.89 14.25 -1.10
C VAL A 172 -6.95 13.60 -2.48
N CYS A 173 -6.44 12.36 -2.62
CA CYS A 173 -6.48 11.65 -3.89
C CYS A 173 -7.92 11.37 -4.34
N ALA A 174 -8.82 10.99 -3.43
CA ALA A 174 -10.23 10.78 -3.75
C ALA A 174 -10.95 12.06 -4.19
N ALA A 175 -10.58 13.21 -3.61
CA ALA A 175 -11.17 14.50 -3.96
C ALA A 175 -10.67 15.04 -5.31
N LEU A 176 -9.39 14.83 -5.64
CA LEU A 176 -8.75 15.42 -6.81
C LEU A 176 -8.69 14.47 -8.02
N TRP A 177 -8.53 13.16 -7.76
CA TRP A 177 -8.31 12.12 -8.79
C TRP A 177 -9.21 10.91 -8.58
N ARG A 178 -10.48 11.11 -8.68
CA ARG A 178 -11.50 10.11 -8.34
C ARG A 178 -11.38 8.80 -9.14
N TRP A 179 -11.00 8.91 -10.42
CA TRP A 179 -10.88 7.77 -11.35
C TRP A 179 -9.51 7.09 -11.26
N GLU A 180 -8.49 7.82 -10.86
CA GLU A 180 -7.10 7.38 -10.73
C GLU A 180 -6.68 7.21 -9.27
N PHE A 181 -7.67 7.14 -8.36
CA PHE A 181 -7.48 7.10 -6.90
C PHE A 181 -6.43 6.08 -6.47
N MET A 182 -6.49 4.84 -6.98
CA MET A 182 -5.59 3.77 -6.54
C MET A 182 -4.13 4.07 -6.87
N SER A 183 -3.87 4.57 -8.07
CA SER A 183 -2.53 4.91 -8.54
C SER A 183 -1.96 6.11 -7.76
N THR A 184 -2.73 7.20 -7.65
CA THR A 184 -2.29 8.41 -6.94
C THR A 184 -2.12 8.19 -5.43
N TRP A 185 -2.98 7.37 -4.81
CA TRP A 185 -2.87 7.06 -3.40
C TRP A 185 -1.64 6.22 -3.05
N CYS A 186 -1.27 5.25 -3.88
CA CYS A 186 -0.04 4.48 -3.71
C CYS A 186 1.20 5.37 -3.66
N ALA A 187 1.26 6.41 -4.50
CA ALA A 187 2.34 7.39 -4.45
C ALA A 187 2.36 8.19 -3.13
N GLY A 188 1.19 8.60 -2.62
CA GLY A 188 1.07 9.26 -1.32
C GLY A 188 1.52 8.37 -0.16
N ALA A 189 1.09 7.11 -0.16
CA ALA A 189 1.49 6.12 0.84
C ALA A 189 3.00 5.86 0.83
N ALA A 190 3.62 5.90 -0.34
CA ALA A 190 5.06 5.75 -0.49
C ALA A 190 5.86 6.87 0.16
N LEU A 191 5.42 8.12 0.05
CA LEU A 191 6.03 9.25 0.78
C LEU A 191 5.99 9.05 2.29
N CYS A 192 4.95 8.40 2.80
CA CYS A 192 4.82 8.04 4.21
C CYS A 192 5.87 7.02 4.69
N SER A 193 6.58 6.35 3.77
CA SER A 193 7.65 5.39 4.09
C SER A 193 8.79 6.02 4.89
N VAL A 194 9.02 7.33 4.75
CA VAL A 194 9.99 8.08 5.56
C VAL A 194 9.60 8.10 7.03
N VAL A 195 8.29 8.18 7.33
CA VAL A 195 7.78 8.10 8.71
C VAL A 195 8.04 6.72 9.30
N LEU A 196 7.82 5.67 8.51
CA LEU A 196 8.12 4.29 8.90
C LEU A 196 9.62 4.12 9.20
N TYR A 197 10.50 4.65 8.35
CA TYR A 197 11.93 4.63 8.56
C TYR A 197 12.35 5.33 9.86
N ARG A 198 11.70 6.45 10.22
CA ARG A 198 11.93 7.15 11.49
C ARG A 198 11.42 6.35 12.69
N TRP A 199 10.25 5.73 12.59
CA TRP A 199 9.68 4.90 13.65
C TRP A 199 10.55 3.68 13.99
N LEU A 200 11.26 3.13 13.01
CA LEU A 200 12.20 2.02 13.19
C LEU A 200 13.51 2.41 13.92
N ARG A 201 13.72 3.69 14.26
CA ARG A 201 14.88 4.09 15.08
C ARG A 201 14.79 3.49 16.48
N PRO A 202 15.94 3.08 17.08
CA PRO A 202 15.96 2.73 18.49
C PRO A 202 15.41 3.91 19.31
N PRO A 203 14.71 3.64 20.43
CA PRO A 203 14.40 4.72 21.37
C PRO A 203 15.70 5.41 21.77
N ALA A 204 15.68 6.74 21.86
CA ALA A 204 16.82 7.48 22.38
C ALA A 204 17.17 6.90 23.76
N ARG A 205 18.41 6.54 23.97
CA ARG A 205 18.88 6.13 25.31
C ARG A 205 18.71 7.35 26.23
N PRO A 206 18.13 7.17 27.42
CA PRO A 206 17.99 8.25 28.41
C PRO A 206 19.35 8.78 28.81
#